data_7a3d95b1141afdff047b992488c3615a
#
_entry.id   7a3d95b1141afdff047b992488c3615a
#
_cell.length_a   1.000
_cell.length_b   1.000
_cell.length_c   1.000
_cell.angle_alpha   90.00
_cell.angle_beta   90.00
_cell.angle_gamma   90.00
#
_symmetry.space_group_name_H-M   'P 1'
#
loop_
_entity.id
_entity.type
_entity.pdbx_description
1 polymer ?
#
loop_
_entity_poly.entity_id
_entity_poly.type
_entity_poly.pdbx_seq_one_letter_code
_entity_poly.pdbx_strand_id
1 'polypeptide(L)'
;MKRLPSICGSLFLLYICSMKKIIITIDGYSSCGKSTLARQLASRLDYVFIDSGAMYRAITLYFLEHKTDIKDEKAISDALDQIRLEFINNGTPGQSDIHLNGDNVEKAIRTLKVSNHVSDIAALEAVRHFAVSQQQAMGEKKGIVMDGRDIGTTVFPKAELKIFMTASIEVRTHRRYDELKAKYPDISLEEVKDNLLKRDLIDSTRKISPLRQAKDAITLDNSKLSMPQQLDIAAGWAEEILKGQLASKI
;
A
#
# COMPACT_ATOMS: atom_id res chain seq x y z
N MET A 1 15.55 38.22 42.24
CA MET A 1 14.89 37.80 41.01
C MET A 1 15.34 36.40 40.68
N LYS A 2 14.56 35.37 41.02
CA LYS A 2 14.84 33.97 40.70
C LYS A 2 14.17 33.63 39.35
N ARG A 3 14.97 33.25 38.35
CA ARG A 3 14.45 32.77 37.05
C ARG A 3 13.84 31.39 37.24
N LEU A 4 12.57 31.24 36.87
CA LEU A 4 11.88 29.97 36.76
C LEU A 4 12.43 29.20 35.54
N PRO A 5 12.69 27.89 35.61
CA PRO A 5 13.10 27.10 34.45
C PRO A 5 11.91 26.86 33.52
N SER A 6 12.15 26.94 32.20
CA SER A 6 11.16 26.70 31.15
C SER A 6 10.83 25.21 31.07
N ILE A 7 9.68 24.84 31.60
CA ILE A 7 9.15 23.43 31.59
C ILE A 7 8.30 23.17 30.31
N CYS A 8 8.54 23.86 29.21
CA CYS A 8 7.67 23.74 28.02
C CYS A 8 8.04 22.61 27.03
N GLY A 9 9.26 22.08 27.09
CA GLY A 9 9.70 21.04 26.13
C GLY A 9 9.35 19.59 26.54
N SER A 10 9.31 19.31 27.83
CA SER A 10 9.17 17.94 28.35
C SER A 10 7.72 17.43 28.38
N LEU A 11 6.74 18.32 28.58
CA LEU A 11 5.31 17.94 28.56
C LEU A 11 4.83 17.66 27.14
N PHE A 12 5.36 18.32 26.13
CA PHE A 12 4.98 18.09 24.73
C PHE A 12 5.50 16.72 24.23
N LEU A 13 6.70 16.31 24.64
CA LEU A 13 7.22 14.97 24.34
C LEU A 13 6.45 13.84 25.06
N LEU A 14 6.01 14.06 26.29
CA LEU A 14 5.20 13.10 27.05
C LEU A 14 3.77 12.98 26.51
N TYR A 15 3.22 14.05 25.92
CA TYR A 15 1.90 14.03 25.28
C TYR A 15 1.89 13.21 23.98
N ILE A 16 2.99 13.21 23.21
CA ILE A 16 3.14 12.40 22.00
C ILE A 16 3.25 10.89 22.33
N CYS A 17 3.80 10.53 23.50
CA CYS A 17 4.00 9.13 23.90
C CYS A 17 2.70 8.40 24.33
N SER A 18 1.57 9.10 24.46
CA SER A 18 0.24 8.56 24.82
C SER A 18 -0.79 8.65 23.70
N MET A 19 -0.42 9.01 22.48
CA MET A 19 -1.40 9.10 21.39
C MET A 19 -1.83 7.70 20.95
N LYS A 20 -3.15 7.45 20.94
CA LYS A 20 -3.77 6.23 20.44
C LYS A 20 -3.34 6.02 18.98
N LYS A 21 -2.56 4.97 18.73
CA LYS A 21 -2.19 4.60 17.36
C LYS A 21 -3.39 4.03 16.61
N ILE A 22 -3.49 4.33 15.33
CA ILE A 22 -4.56 3.87 14.44
C ILE A 22 -4.00 3.07 13.27
N ILE A 23 -4.88 2.35 12.57
CA ILE A 23 -4.60 1.74 11.27
C ILE A 23 -5.16 2.67 10.20
N ILE A 24 -4.35 3.00 9.20
CA ILE A 24 -4.74 3.78 8.04
C ILE A 24 -4.63 2.89 6.80
N THR A 25 -5.71 2.78 6.03
CA THR A 25 -5.74 2.01 4.78
C THR A 25 -5.89 2.94 3.59
N ILE A 26 -5.14 2.68 2.52
CA ILE A 26 -5.23 3.44 1.26
C ILE A 26 -5.45 2.46 0.12
N ASP A 27 -6.71 2.30 -0.28
CA ASP A 27 -7.09 1.46 -1.42
C ASP A 27 -7.32 2.30 -2.69
N GLY A 28 -7.30 1.66 -3.84
CA GLY A 28 -7.61 2.32 -5.11
C GLY A 28 -6.89 1.71 -6.31
N TYR A 29 -7.13 2.29 -7.48
CA TYR A 29 -6.68 1.78 -8.77
C TYR A 29 -5.16 1.80 -8.96
N SER A 30 -4.68 1.09 -9.97
CA SER A 30 -3.25 1.06 -10.35
C SER A 30 -2.74 2.45 -10.71
N SER A 31 -1.52 2.77 -10.29
CA SER A 31 -0.81 4.04 -10.62
C SER A 31 -1.53 5.34 -10.21
N CYS A 32 -2.45 5.32 -9.23
CA CYS A 32 -3.02 6.55 -8.68
C CYS A 32 -2.14 7.21 -7.59
N GLY A 33 -0.96 6.66 -7.26
CA GLY A 33 -0.01 7.29 -6.33
C GLY A 33 -0.17 6.87 -4.86
N LYS A 34 -0.91 5.78 -4.57
CA LYS A 34 -1.17 5.28 -3.21
C LYS A 34 0.08 5.09 -2.37
N SER A 35 1.06 4.36 -2.89
CA SER A 35 2.28 4.04 -2.14
C SER A 35 3.11 5.29 -1.82
N THR A 36 3.07 6.31 -2.69
CA THR A 36 3.71 7.60 -2.44
C THR A 36 3.03 8.33 -1.29
N LEU A 37 1.70 8.45 -1.33
CA LEU A 37 0.92 9.08 -0.26
C LEU A 37 1.07 8.29 1.05
N ALA A 38 0.93 6.97 1.01
CA ALA A 38 1.03 6.11 2.19
C ALA A 38 2.38 6.25 2.91
N ARG A 39 3.48 6.28 2.14
CA ARG A 39 4.84 6.47 2.67
C ARG A 39 5.01 7.85 3.32
N GLN A 40 4.56 8.91 2.63
CA GLN A 40 4.64 10.27 3.15
C GLN A 40 3.79 10.45 4.41
N LEU A 41 2.57 9.89 4.42
CA LEU A 41 1.68 9.95 5.56
C LEU A 41 2.23 9.16 6.76
N ALA A 42 2.77 7.96 6.53
CA ALA A 42 3.43 7.17 7.56
C ALA A 42 4.61 7.94 8.19
N SER A 43 5.48 8.52 7.34
CA SER A 43 6.59 9.35 7.81
C SER A 43 6.12 10.55 8.64
N ARG A 44 5.06 11.23 8.23
CA ARG A 44 4.51 12.41 8.95
C ARG A 44 3.91 12.04 10.32
N LEU A 45 3.36 10.83 10.46
CA LEU A 45 2.70 10.36 11.68
C LEU A 45 3.62 9.50 12.57
N ASP A 46 4.87 9.27 12.18
CA ASP A 46 5.78 8.30 12.81
C ASP A 46 5.17 6.88 12.87
N TYR A 47 4.57 6.47 11.75
CA TYR A 47 3.96 5.16 11.52
C TYR A 47 4.79 4.33 10.57
N VAL A 48 4.55 3.02 10.55
CA VAL A 48 5.19 2.09 9.61
C VAL A 48 4.40 2.06 8.31
N PHE A 49 5.08 2.25 7.19
CA PHE A 49 4.50 2.05 5.86
C PHE A 49 4.64 0.59 5.42
N ILE A 50 3.54 0.01 4.92
CA ILE A 50 3.48 -1.35 4.39
C ILE A 50 2.92 -1.33 2.97
N ASP A 51 3.75 -1.66 1.98
CA ASP A 51 3.36 -1.82 0.56
C ASP A 51 2.82 -3.24 0.33
N SER A 52 1.50 -3.44 0.46
CA SER A 52 0.91 -4.75 0.19
C SER A 52 1.12 -5.20 -1.26
N GLY A 53 1.18 -4.26 -2.19
CA GLY A 53 1.49 -4.54 -3.59
C GLY A 53 2.89 -5.11 -3.79
N ALA A 54 3.86 -4.72 -2.98
CA ALA A 54 5.21 -5.31 -2.99
C ALA A 54 5.16 -6.77 -2.54
N MET A 55 4.33 -7.15 -1.56
CA MET A 55 4.16 -8.55 -1.13
C MET A 55 3.64 -9.42 -2.30
N TYR A 56 2.56 -9.01 -2.97
CA TYR A 56 2.04 -9.74 -4.13
C TYR A 56 3.03 -9.82 -5.28
N ARG A 57 3.83 -8.78 -5.51
CA ARG A 57 4.90 -8.80 -6.53
C ARG A 57 6.05 -9.73 -6.16
N ALA A 58 6.41 -9.83 -4.88
CA ALA A 58 7.44 -10.76 -4.42
C ALA A 58 6.97 -12.22 -4.58
N ILE A 59 5.71 -12.53 -4.25
CA ILE A 59 5.11 -13.84 -4.54
C ILE A 59 5.11 -14.11 -6.04
N THR A 60 4.75 -13.10 -6.85
CA THR A 60 4.77 -13.23 -8.33
C THR A 60 6.18 -13.50 -8.84
N LEU A 61 7.18 -12.82 -8.32
CA LEU A 61 8.59 -13.04 -8.70
C LEU A 61 8.98 -14.49 -8.41
N TYR A 62 8.70 -14.97 -7.20
CA TYR A 62 8.97 -16.36 -6.81
C TYR A 62 8.32 -17.36 -7.78
N PHE A 63 7.03 -17.20 -8.08
CA PHE A 63 6.30 -18.08 -9.00
C PHE A 63 6.90 -18.07 -10.41
N LEU A 64 7.32 -16.90 -10.90
CA LEU A 64 7.94 -16.76 -12.23
C LEU A 64 9.35 -17.40 -12.31
N GLU A 65 10.13 -17.29 -11.24
CA GLU A 65 11.49 -17.86 -11.16
C GLU A 65 11.45 -19.39 -11.04
N HIS A 66 10.50 -19.91 -10.25
CA HIS A 66 10.34 -21.34 -10.03
C HIS A 66 9.40 -22.02 -11.03
N LYS A 67 8.85 -21.25 -12.00
CA LYS A 67 7.92 -21.74 -13.02
C LYS A 67 6.73 -22.49 -12.41
N THR A 68 6.21 -21.96 -11.28
CA THR A 68 5.07 -22.55 -10.57
C THR A 68 3.85 -22.61 -11.50
N ASP A 69 3.26 -23.78 -11.65
CA ASP A 69 2.01 -23.93 -12.41
C ASP A 69 0.84 -23.37 -11.61
N ILE A 70 0.33 -22.22 -12.04
CA ILE A 70 -0.79 -21.53 -11.38
C ILE A 70 -2.16 -22.21 -11.57
N LYS A 71 -2.22 -23.33 -12.33
CA LYS A 71 -3.42 -24.16 -12.47
C LYS A 71 -3.39 -25.38 -11.55
N ASP A 72 -2.25 -25.70 -10.98
CA ASP A 72 -2.07 -26.79 -10.01
C ASP A 72 -2.10 -26.22 -8.59
N GLU A 73 -3.19 -26.51 -7.86
CA GLU A 73 -3.39 -26.06 -6.47
C GLU A 73 -2.28 -26.59 -5.54
N LYS A 74 -1.75 -27.80 -5.79
CA LYS A 74 -0.67 -28.35 -5.00
C LYS A 74 0.64 -27.60 -5.25
N ALA A 75 0.98 -27.33 -6.51
CA ALA A 75 2.16 -26.56 -6.86
C ALA A 75 2.11 -25.14 -6.25
N ILE A 76 0.93 -24.51 -6.23
CA ILE A 76 0.73 -23.22 -5.58
C ILE A 76 0.99 -23.32 -4.06
N SER A 77 0.38 -24.32 -3.40
CA SER A 77 0.55 -24.51 -1.95
C SER A 77 2.01 -24.78 -1.59
N ASP A 78 2.66 -25.71 -2.29
CA ASP A 78 4.06 -26.08 -2.07
C ASP A 78 4.99 -24.85 -2.27
N ALA A 79 4.69 -24.00 -3.25
CA ALA A 79 5.42 -22.77 -3.48
C ALA A 79 5.23 -21.75 -2.36
N LEU A 80 3.99 -21.55 -1.87
CA LEU A 80 3.69 -20.62 -0.78
C LEU A 80 4.36 -21.04 0.53
N ASP A 81 4.48 -22.32 0.81
CA ASP A 81 5.16 -22.84 2.00
C ASP A 81 6.67 -22.51 2.01
N GLN A 82 7.25 -22.24 0.85
CA GLN A 82 8.66 -21.85 0.71
C GLN A 82 8.88 -20.34 0.73
N ILE A 83 7.80 -19.53 0.80
CA ILE A 83 7.88 -18.07 0.74
C ILE A 83 7.89 -17.48 2.15
N ARG A 84 8.92 -16.67 2.41
CA ARG A 84 9.00 -15.79 3.59
C ARG A 84 9.16 -14.36 3.12
N LEU A 85 8.26 -13.49 3.55
CA LEU A 85 8.25 -12.07 3.20
C LEU A 85 8.56 -11.24 4.43
N GLU A 86 9.52 -10.33 4.30
CA GLU A 86 9.91 -9.42 5.37
C GLU A 86 10.08 -8.01 4.82
N PHE A 87 9.70 -6.99 5.61
CA PHE A 87 10.04 -5.60 5.33
C PHE A 87 11.21 -5.21 6.24
N ILE A 88 12.37 -4.95 5.64
CA ILE A 88 13.57 -4.57 6.37
C ILE A 88 13.87 -3.09 6.12
N ASN A 89 14.08 -2.32 7.20
CA ASN A 89 14.42 -0.91 7.10
C ASN A 89 15.70 -0.72 6.28
N ASN A 90 15.65 0.13 5.26
CA ASN A 90 16.78 0.36 4.34
C ASN A 90 17.70 1.51 4.78
N GLY A 91 17.58 1.98 6.02
CA GLY A 91 18.36 3.09 6.56
C GLY A 91 17.73 4.47 6.32
N THR A 92 16.66 4.56 5.54
CA THR A 92 15.90 5.80 5.35
C THR A 92 14.70 5.82 6.29
N PRO A 93 14.47 6.88 7.08
CA PRO A 93 13.33 6.96 7.99
C PRO A 93 11.99 6.68 7.30
N GLY A 94 11.21 5.76 7.86
CA GLY A 94 9.90 5.37 7.33
C GLY A 94 9.93 4.57 6.03
N GLN A 95 11.11 4.09 5.59
CA GLN A 95 11.24 3.26 4.39
C GLN A 95 11.77 1.87 4.73
N SER A 96 11.14 0.87 4.12
CA SER A 96 11.57 -0.51 4.20
C SER A 96 11.55 -1.14 2.82
N ASP A 97 12.53 -1.97 2.54
CA ASP A 97 12.59 -2.77 1.34
C ASP A 97 11.98 -4.14 1.61
N ILE A 98 11.30 -4.70 0.61
CA ILE A 98 10.77 -6.05 0.71
C ILE A 98 11.88 -7.09 0.45
N HIS A 99 11.95 -8.08 1.34
CA HIS A 99 12.83 -9.23 1.23
C HIS A 99 12.00 -10.49 1.01
N LEU A 100 12.48 -11.34 0.11
CA LEU A 100 11.94 -12.65 -0.20
C LEU A 100 13.00 -13.71 0.16
N ASN A 101 12.69 -14.56 1.13
CA ASN A 101 13.60 -15.59 1.64
C ASN A 101 14.98 -15.06 2.08
N GLY A 102 15.01 -13.83 2.59
CA GLY A 102 16.23 -13.13 3.03
C GLY A 102 16.87 -12.23 1.98
N ASP A 103 16.53 -12.36 0.70
CA ASP A 103 17.09 -11.56 -0.38
C ASP A 103 16.29 -10.28 -0.61
N ASN A 104 16.97 -9.13 -0.75
CA ASN A 104 16.33 -7.87 -1.12
C ASN A 104 15.84 -7.92 -2.57
N VAL A 105 14.53 -7.94 -2.75
CA VAL A 105 13.90 -8.03 -4.08
C VAL A 105 13.24 -6.72 -4.53
N GLU A 106 13.42 -5.61 -3.81
CA GLU A 106 12.73 -4.32 -4.07
C GLU A 106 12.87 -3.86 -5.54
N LYS A 107 14.02 -4.07 -6.17
CA LYS A 107 14.22 -3.72 -7.58
C LYS A 107 13.66 -4.77 -8.53
N ALA A 108 13.82 -6.06 -8.21
CA ALA A 108 13.40 -7.18 -9.05
C ALA A 108 11.87 -7.23 -9.23
N ILE A 109 11.12 -6.90 -8.18
CA ILE A 109 9.65 -6.86 -8.21
C ILE A 109 9.05 -5.72 -9.03
N ARG A 110 9.86 -4.74 -9.46
CA ARG A 110 9.41 -3.55 -10.22
C ARG A 110 9.60 -3.70 -11.74
N THR A 111 9.89 -4.91 -12.23
CA THR A 111 10.05 -5.20 -13.66
C THR A 111 8.70 -5.29 -14.39
N LEU A 112 8.71 -5.11 -15.72
CA LEU A 112 7.51 -5.31 -16.56
C LEU A 112 7.01 -6.75 -16.47
N LYS A 113 7.92 -7.74 -16.44
CA LYS A 113 7.56 -9.15 -16.32
C LYS A 113 6.71 -9.41 -15.08
N VAL A 114 7.11 -8.91 -13.91
CA VAL A 114 6.32 -9.03 -12.67
C VAL A 114 5.02 -8.22 -12.78
N SER A 115 5.07 -7.00 -13.31
CA SER A 115 3.90 -6.13 -13.45
C SER A 115 2.79 -6.74 -14.33
N ASN A 116 3.16 -7.51 -15.34
CA ASN A 116 2.20 -8.14 -16.28
C ASN A 116 1.48 -9.35 -15.68
N HIS A 117 2.05 -10.01 -14.65
CA HIS A 117 1.50 -11.23 -14.06
C HIS A 117 0.93 -11.03 -12.65
N VAL A 118 1.27 -9.92 -11.99
CA VAL A 118 0.91 -9.74 -10.57
C VAL A 118 -0.59 -9.78 -10.31
N SER A 119 -1.44 -9.26 -11.18
CA SER A 119 -2.89 -9.27 -10.96
C SER A 119 -3.48 -10.66 -11.11
N ASP A 120 -2.99 -11.47 -12.06
CA ASP A 120 -3.42 -12.85 -12.26
C ASP A 120 -3.05 -13.70 -11.01
N ILE A 121 -1.82 -13.60 -10.53
CA ILE A 121 -1.35 -14.34 -9.35
C ILE A 121 -2.03 -13.83 -8.07
N ALA A 122 -2.21 -12.53 -7.92
CA ALA A 122 -2.94 -11.96 -6.79
C ALA A 122 -4.45 -12.29 -6.77
N ALA A 123 -5.01 -12.81 -7.86
CA ALA A 123 -6.39 -13.28 -7.91
C ALA A 123 -6.56 -14.74 -7.39
N LEU A 124 -5.46 -15.50 -7.26
CA LEU A 124 -5.50 -16.87 -6.74
C LEU A 124 -5.87 -16.88 -5.26
N GLU A 125 -6.83 -17.74 -4.91
CA GLU A 125 -7.39 -17.80 -3.54
C GLU A 125 -6.32 -18.11 -2.50
N ALA A 126 -5.49 -19.12 -2.72
CA ALA A 126 -4.42 -19.51 -1.79
C ALA A 126 -3.41 -18.37 -1.58
N VAL A 127 -3.02 -17.66 -2.65
CA VAL A 127 -2.13 -16.49 -2.57
C VAL A 127 -2.76 -15.37 -1.74
N ARG A 128 -4.07 -15.15 -1.88
CA ARG A 128 -4.75 -14.14 -1.09
C ARG A 128 -4.81 -14.49 0.39
N HIS A 129 -5.19 -15.71 0.72
CA HIS A 129 -5.21 -16.19 2.11
C HIS A 129 -3.84 -16.05 2.77
N PHE A 130 -2.79 -16.48 2.08
CA PHE A 130 -1.40 -16.36 2.53
C PHE A 130 -1.01 -14.89 2.78
N ALA A 131 -1.25 -14.00 1.82
CA ALA A 131 -0.87 -12.60 1.95
C ALA A 131 -1.68 -11.86 3.03
N VAL A 132 -3.01 -12.06 3.07
CA VAL A 132 -3.92 -11.40 4.02
C VAL A 132 -3.56 -11.75 5.46
N SER A 133 -3.26 -13.02 5.76
CA SER A 133 -2.87 -13.44 7.12
C SER A 133 -1.62 -12.71 7.60
N GLN A 134 -0.61 -12.57 6.74
CA GLN A 134 0.62 -11.84 7.08
C GLN A 134 0.36 -10.33 7.24
N GLN A 135 -0.45 -9.73 6.36
CA GLN A 135 -0.83 -8.33 6.45
C GLN A 135 -1.55 -8.02 7.76
N GLN A 136 -2.48 -8.89 8.19
CA GLN A 136 -3.20 -8.74 9.46
C GLN A 136 -2.26 -8.80 10.67
N ALA A 137 -1.31 -9.73 10.68
CA ALA A 137 -0.30 -9.82 11.73
C ALA A 137 0.56 -8.54 11.83
N MET A 138 0.91 -7.93 10.69
CA MET A 138 1.66 -6.66 10.68
C MET A 138 0.89 -5.49 11.31
N GLY A 139 -0.45 -5.55 11.32
CA GLY A 139 -1.31 -4.49 11.88
C GLY A 139 -1.68 -4.63 13.35
N GLU A 140 -1.33 -5.71 14.04
CA GLU A 140 -1.75 -5.98 15.41
C GLU A 140 -1.42 -4.87 16.41
N LYS A 141 -0.26 -4.23 16.24
CA LYS A 141 0.21 -3.15 17.12
C LYS A 141 -0.30 -1.77 16.72
N LYS A 142 -1.09 -1.68 15.63
CA LYS A 142 -1.48 -0.40 15.02
C LYS A 142 -0.27 0.50 14.66
N GLY A 143 -0.52 1.78 14.36
CA GLY A 143 0.56 2.70 13.95
C GLY A 143 1.12 2.33 12.58
N ILE A 144 0.25 1.93 11.66
CA ILE A 144 0.61 1.57 10.29
C ILE A 144 -0.20 2.35 9.28
N VAL A 145 0.40 2.57 8.11
CA VAL A 145 -0.28 2.97 6.88
C VAL A 145 -0.04 1.87 5.86
N MET A 146 -1.09 1.20 5.42
CA MET A 146 -1.00 0.12 4.43
C MET A 146 -1.75 0.51 3.17
N ASP A 147 -1.10 0.37 2.01
CA ASP A 147 -1.76 0.59 0.73
C ASP A 147 -2.02 -0.72 -0.03
N GLY A 148 -3.10 -0.73 -0.83
CA GLY A 148 -3.46 -1.91 -1.61
C GLY A 148 -4.68 -1.74 -2.50
N ARG A 149 -5.55 -2.78 -2.49
CA ARG A 149 -6.79 -2.86 -3.27
C ARG A 149 -8.02 -3.18 -2.41
N ASP A 150 -7.80 -3.85 -1.31
CA ASP A 150 -8.83 -4.42 -0.44
C ASP A 150 -8.43 -4.34 1.04
N ILE A 151 -7.55 -3.42 1.37
CA ILE A 151 -7.03 -3.29 2.72
C ILE A 151 -8.15 -2.89 3.68
N GLY A 152 -8.93 -1.87 3.32
CA GLY A 152 -10.04 -1.37 4.13
C GLY A 152 -11.31 -2.23 4.07
N THR A 153 -11.40 -3.17 3.12
CA THR A 153 -12.57 -4.06 2.99
C THR A 153 -12.32 -5.45 3.54
N THR A 154 -11.09 -5.98 3.40
CA THR A 154 -10.75 -7.39 3.72
C THR A 154 -9.71 -7.49 4.82
N VAL A 155 -8.59 -6.77 4.70
CA VAL A 155 -7.46 -6.92 5.62
C VAL A 155 -7.76 -6.26 6.96
N PHE A 156 -8.17 -4.98 6.94
CA PHE A 156 -8.52 -4.20 8.12
C PHE A 156 -9.90 -3.55 7.98
N PRO A 157 -10.97 -4.35 8.02
CA PRO A 157 -12.34 -3.81 7.88
C PRO A 157 -12.75 -2.89 9.03
N LYS A 158 -12.00 -2.87 10.12
CA LYS A 158 -12.19 -2.00 11.29
C LYS A 158 -11.11 -0.92 11.40
N ALA A 159 -10.35 -0.64 10.34
CA ALA A 159 -9.37 0.45 10.34
C ALA A 159 -10.05 1.79 10.64
N GLU A 160 -9.39 2.62 11.45
CA GLU A 160 -9.94 3.90 11.89
C GLU A 160 -10.00 4.94 10.77
N LEU A 161 -9.05 4.89 9.81
CA LEU A 161 -9.08 5.73 8.61
C LEU A 161 -8.96 4.86 7.37
N LYS A 162 -9.95 4.95 6.48
CA LYS A 162 -9.95 4.31 5.18
C LYS A 162 -10.01 5.36 4.08
N ILE A 163 -9.03 5.37 3.22
CA ILE A 163 -8.95 6.27 2.06
C ILE A 163 -9.10 5.43 0.80
N PHE A 164 -10.04 5.81 -0.07
CA PHE A 164 -10.15 5.26 -1.41
C PHE A 164 -9.60 6.28 -2.41
N MET A 165 -8.43 5.98 -2.96
CA MET A 165 -7.71 6.89 -3.82
C MET A 165 -7.99 6.63 -5.29
N THR A 166 -8.38 7.68 -6.01
CA THR A 166 -8.67 7.62 -7.44
C THR A 166 -7.95 8.72 -8.21
N ALA A 167 -7.79 8.51 -9.50
CA ALA A 167 -7.37 9.51 -10.48
C ALA A 167 -7.87 9.10 -11.86
N SER A 168 -8.01 10.05 -12.77
CA SER A 168 -8.43 9.75 -14.14
C SER A 168 -7.45 8.79 -14.83
N ILE A 169 -7.94 7.99 -15.77
CA ILE A 169 -7.09 7.00 -16.46
C ILE A 169 -5.94 7.70 -17.22
N GLU A 170 -6.19 8.88 -17.78
CA GLU A 170 -5.20 9.67 -18.49
C GLU A 170 -4.04 10.05 -17.56
N VAL A 171 -4.36 10.60 -16.38
CA VAL A 171 -3.36 10.99 -15.38
C VAL A 171 -2.55 9.77 -14.90
N ARG A 172 -3.21 8.64 -14.64
CA ARG A 172 -2.54 7.41 -14.21
C ARG A 172 -1.64 6.83 -15.29
N THR A 173 -2.10 6.90 -16.56
CA THR A 173 -1.33 6.44 -17.71
C THR A 173 -0.07 7.27 -17.89
N HIS A 174 -0.15 8.60 -17.86
CA HIS A 174 1.02 9.47 -17.99
C HIS A 174 2.02 9.24 -16.85
N ARG A 175 1.57 9.21 -15.59
CA ARG A 175 2.43 8.91 -14.43
C ARG A 175 3.20 7.58 -14.61
N ARG A 176 2.50 6.55 -15.08
CA ARG A 176 3.12 5.25 -15.28
C ARG A 176 4.03 5.21 -16.49
N TYR A 177 3.67 5.91 -17.55
CA TYR A 177 4.50 6.04 -18.73
C TYR A 177 5.83 6.73 -18.40
N ASP A 178 5.81 7.83 -17.66
CA ASP A 178 7.00 8.56 -17.24
C ASP A 178 7.94 7.68 -16.38
N GLU A 179 7.37 6.89 -15.48
CA GLU A 179 8.13 5.91 -14.67
C GLU A 179 8.81 4.84 -15.52
N LEU A 180 8.16 4.37 -16.58
CA LEU A 180 8.64 3.25 -17.40
C LEU A 180 9.56 3.71 -18.53
N LYS A 181 9.33 4.88 -19.12
CA LYS A 181 10.05 5.39 -20.28
C LYS A 181 11.57 5.42 -20.10
N ALA A 182 12.02 5.75 -18.88
CA ALA A 182 13.46 5.78 -18.57
C ALA A 182 14.12 4.40 -18.65
N LYS A 183 13.36 3.32 -18.42
CA LYS A 183 13.85 1.93 -18.40
C LYS A 183 13.54 1.19 -19.70
N TYR A 184 12.47 1.56 -20.37
CA TYR A 184 11.92 0.94 -21.57
C TYR A 184 11.62 2.02 -22.61
N PRO A 185 12.65 2.50 -23.36
CA PRO A 185 12.52 3.63 -24.28
C PRO A 185 11.47 3.44 -25.39
N ASP A 186 11.20 2.19 -25.78
CA ASP A 186 10.27 1.84 -26.86
C ASP A 186 8.83 1.66 -26.41
N ILE A 187 8.55 1.75 -25.09
CA ILE A 187 7.19 1.58 -24.57
C ILE A 187 6.27 2.70 -25.06
N SER A 188 5.08 2.34 -25.51
CA SER A 188 4.06 3.28 -25.94
C SER A 188 3.10 3.66 -24.81
N LEU A 189 2.47 4.83 -24.94
CA LEU A 189 1.45 5.29 -23.99
C LEU A 189 0.21 4.35 -24.01
N GLU A 190 -0.12 3.82 -25.19
CA GLU A 190 -1.23 2.90 -25.39
C GLU A 190 -1.01 1.57 -24.67
N GLU A 191 0.17 0.96 -24.81
CA GLU A 191 0.53 -0.27 -24.08
C GLU A 191 0.45 -0.09 -22.56
N VAL A 192 0.86 1.08 -22.06
CA VAL A 192 0.76 1.41 -20.63
C VAL A 192 -0.69 1.52 -20.21
N LYS A 193 -1.53 2.21 -21.00
CA LYS A 193 -2.96 2.36 -20.73
C LYS A 193 -3.68 1.02 -20.71
N ASP A 194 -3.44 0.18 -21.70
CA ASP A 194 -4.06 -1.14 -21.82
C ASP A 194 -3.66 -2.05 -20.63
N ASN A 195 -2.39 -2.01 -20.23
CA ASN A 195 -1.94 -2.73 -19.06
C ASN A 195 -2.65 -2.25 -17.76
N LEU A 196 -2.83 -0.94 -17.59
CA LEU A 196 -3.54 -0.40 -16.44
C LEU A 196 -5.02 -0.79 -16.43
N LEU A 197 -5.71 -0.69 -17.57
CA LEU A 197 -7.11 -1.07 -17.71
C LEU A 197 -7.32 -2.57 -17.45
N LYS A 198 -6.45 -3.43 -18.02
CA LYS A 198 -6.47 -4.87 -17.78
C LYS A 198 -6.33 -5.18 -16.28
N ARG A 199 -5.37 -4.57 -15.62
CA ARG A 199 -5.14 -4.78 -14.18
C ARG A 199 -6.31 -4.31 -13.33
N ASP A 200 -6.83 -3.12 -13.61
CA ASP A 200 -7.98 -2.58 -12.89
C ASP A 200 -9.22 -3.45 -13.08
N LEU A 201 -9.41 -4.02 -14.28
CA LEU A 201 -10.48 -4.97 -14.56
C LEU A 201 -10.31 -6.25 -13.72
N ILE A 202 -9.12 -6.89 -13.76
CA ILE A 202 -8.84 -8.09 -12.98
C ILE A 202 -9.04 -7.80 -11.48
N ASP A 203 -8.43 -6.72 -10.97
CA ASP A 203 -8.49 -6.37 -9.54
C ASP A 203 -9.95 -6.14 -9.08
N SER A 204 -10.81 -5.52 -9.91
CA SER A 204 -12.19 -5.20 -9.54
C SER A 204 -13.19 -6.34 -9.79
N THR A 205 -12.88 -7.31 -10.66
CA THR A 205 -13.79 -8.42 -11.01
C THR A 205 -13.38 -9.76 -10.42
N ARG A 206 -12.20 -9.88 -9.81
CA ARG A 206 -11.75 -11.12 -9.18
C ARG A 206 -12.75 -11.61 -8.12
N LYS A 207 -12.89 -12.94 -8.03
CA LYS A 207 -13.88 -13.59 -7.15
C LYS A 207 -13.63 -13.31 -5.67
N ILE A 208 -12.36 -13.31 -5.25
CA ILE A 208 -11.95 -13.14 -3.85
C ILE A 208 -11.43 -11.72 -3.62
N SER A 209 -12.00 -11.01 -2.65
CA SER A 209 -11.58 -9.67 -2.21
C SER A 209 -11.35 -8.68 -3.37
N PRO A 210 -12.35 -8.43 -4.22
CA PRO A 210 -12.20 -7.49 -5.34
C PRO A 210 -11.91 -6.08 -4.84
N LEU A 211 -11.25 -5.29 -5.69
CA LEU A 211 -11.09 -3.85 -5.47
C LEU A 211 -12.48 -3.19 -5.39
N ARG A 212 -12.83 -2.75 -4.21
CA ARG A 212 -14.07 -2.00 -3.94
C ARG A 212 -13.81 -0.94 -2.89
N GLN A 213 -14.47 0.18 -3.01
CA GLN A 213 -14.48 1.18 -1.96
C GLN A 213 -15.23 0.65 -0.74
N ALA A 214 -14.61 0.70 0.44
CA ALA A 214 -15.30 0.42 1.69
C ALA A 214 -16.38 1.48 1.94
N LYS A 215 -17.51 1.10 2.57
CA LYS A 215 -18.64 2.01 2.78
C LYS A 215 -18.28 3.26 3.58
N ASP A 216 -17.33 3.11 4.49
CA ASP A 216 -16.81 4.14 5.39
C ASP A 216 -15.48 4.74 4.89
N ALA A 217 -15.09 4.50 3.65
CA ALA A 217 -13.87 5.08 3.07
C ALA A 217 -14.13 6.48 2.50
N ILE A 218 -13.24 7.39 2.82
CA ILE A 218 -13.20 8.75 2.26
C ILE A 218 -12.53 8.69 0.88
N THR A 219 -13.20 9.23 -0.14
CA THR A 219 -12.63 9.28 -1.49
C THR A 219 -11.65 10.44 -1.63
N LEU A 220 -10.45 10.15 -2.14
CA LEU A 220 -9.45 11.13 -2.52
C LEU A 220 -9.19 11.05 -4.03
N ASP A 221 -9.83 11.92 -4.81
CA ASP A 221 -9.48 12.11 -6.22
C ASP A 221 -8.28 13.06 -6.32
N ASN A 222 -7.14 12.51 -6.73
CA ASN A 222 -5.91 13.28 -6.88
C ASN A 222 -5.55 13.62 -8.32
N SER A 223 -6.52 13.58 -9.23
CA SER A 223 -6.30 13.92 -10.66
C SER A 223 -5.70 15.32 -10.84
N LYS A 224 -6.08 16.25 -9.96
CA LYS A 224 -5.67 17.68 -10.03
C LYS A 224 -4.85 18.13 -8.81
N LEU A 225 -4.53 17.23 -7.88
CA LEU A 225 -3.81 17.55 -6.66
C LEU A 225 -2.31 17.34 -6.83
N SER A 226 -1.51 18.26 -6.29
CA SER A 226 -0.08 18.07 -6.11
C SER A 226 0.19 17.08 -4.95
N MET A 227 1.40 16.53 -4.89
CA MET A 227 1.80 15.64 -3.78
C MET A 227 1.66 16.29 -2.40
N PRO A 228 2.07 17.56 -2.15
CA PRO A 228 1.84 18.22 -0.87
C PRO A 228 0.36 18.36 -0.52
N GLN A 229 -0.48 18.78 -1.49
CA GLN A 229 -1.90 18.95 -1.24
C GLN A 229 -2.60 17.66 -0.82
N GLN A 230 -2.35 16.54 -1.52
CA GLN A 230 -2.95 15.26 -1.14
C GLN A 230 -2.46 14.76 0.23
N LEU A 231 -1.20 15.02 0.57
CA LEU A 231 -0.65 14.68 1.89
C LEU A 231 -1.30 15.51 3.00
N ASP A 232 -1.46 16.83 2.81
CA ASP A 232 -2.09 17.70 3.81
C ASP A 232 -3.55 17.32 4.05
N ILE A 233 -4.30 16.97 3.00
CA ILE A 233 -5.67 16.47 3.11
C ILE A 233 -5.72 15.16 3.93
N ALA A 234 -4.90 14.17 3.56
CA ALA A 234 -4.89 12.87 4.22
C ALA A 234 -4.42 12.97 5.69
N ALA A 235 -3.42 13.81 5.95
CA ALA A 235 -2.93 14.06 7.30
C ALA A 235 -3.98 14.77 8.16
N GLY A 236 -4.72 15.74 7.60
CA GLY A 236 -5.83 16.39 8.28
C GLY A 236 -6.90 15.39 8.74
N TRP A 237 -7.30 14.45 7.90
CA TRP A 237 -8.25 13.38 8.28
C TRP A 237 -7.69 12.49 9.41
N ALA A 238 -6.42 12.10 9.33
CA ALA A 238 -5.79 11.31 10.37
C ALA A 238 -5.75 12.06 11.72
N GLU A 239 -5.41 13.34 11.71
CA GLU A 239 -5.39 14.19 12.90
C GLU A 239 -6.79 14.38 13.52
N GLU A 240 -7.83 14.56 12.70
CA GLU A 240 -9.22 14.67 13.19
C GLU A 240 -9.66 13.37 13.88
N ILE A 241 -9.32 12.20 13.34
CA ILE A 241 -9.60 10.90 13.96
C ILE A 241 -8.84 10.73 15.28
N LEU A 242 -7.55 11.07 15.28
CA LEU A 242 -6.73 10.98 16.49
C LEU A 242 -7.24 11.89 17.61
N LYS A 243 -7.81 13.03 17.26
CA LYS A 243 -8.47 13.96 18.20
C LYS A 243 -9.89 13.55 18.56
N GLY A 244 -10.44 12.47 18.00
CA GLY A 244 -11.82 12.03 18.21
C GLY A 244 -12.88 12.90 17.54
N GLN A 245 -12.50 13.74 16.57
CA GLN A 245 -13.38 14.76 15.96
C GLN A 245 -14.08 14.23 14.68
N LEU A 246 -13.54 13.21 14.01
CA LEU A 246 -14.09 12.69 12.75
C LEU A 246 -15.17 11.62 12.95
N ALA A 247 -15.25 10.99 14.12
CA ALA A 247 -16.23 9.92 14.41
C ALA A 247 -17.70 10.34 14.27
N SER A 248 -18.00 11.62 14.10
CA SER A 248 -19.35 12.17 13.97
C SER A 248 -19.76 12.53 12.54
N LYS A 249 -18.94 12.26 11.52
CA LYS A 249 -19.19 12.70 10.13
C LYS A 249 -19.27 11.55 9.10
N ILE A 250 -19.13 10.28 9.53
CA ILE A 250 -19.19 9.09 8.64
C ILE A 250 -20.41 8.25 8.92
#